data_659192d74f9730bbc86a070108bbe232
#
_entry.id   659192d74f9730bbc86a070108bbe232
#
_cell.length_a   1.000
_cell.length_b   1.000
_cell.length_c   1.000
_cell.angle_alpha   90.00
_cell.angle_beta   90.00
_cell.angle_gamma   90.00
#
_symmetry.space_group_name_H-M   'P 1'
#
loop_
_entity.id
_entity.type
_entity.pdbx_description
1 polymer ?
#
loop_
_entity_poly.entity_id
_entity_poly.type
_entity_poly.pdbx_seq_one_letter_code
_entity_poly.pdbx_strand_id
1 'polypeptide(L)'
;MADYVEDFRFTSSEQAWAATLLALKHDNPRSFLKKWKTSVNFQKTVQSLIEIFNFRLERAVTKQDVYQYGKELLEAAETLRQAQGLDVDYERIADLDGQLLIHDKHEIVVNGGTLMKELGFKPGPDLGRALKAIENAIVDGKLANDKEAIMAFVQAMK
;
A
#
# COMPACT_ATOMS: atom_id res chain seq x y z
N MET A 1 6.83 4.80 -28.42
CA MET A 1 6.97 3.41 -27.98
C MET A 1 8.03 3.39 -26.88
N ALA A 2 7.75 2.88 -25.71
CA ALA A 2 8.77 2.76 -24.68
C ALA A 2 9.82 1.76 -25.16
N ASP A 3 11.10 2.17 -25.17
CA ASP A 3 12.20 1.27 -25.46
C ASP A 3 12.35 0.34 -24.25
N TYR A 4 11.84 -0.88 -24.38
CA TYR A 4 12.06 -1.92 -23.38
C TYR A 4 13.53 -2.37 -23.45
N VAL A 5 14.14 -2.59 -22.30
CA VAL A 5 15.46 -3.18 -22.21
C VAL A 5 15.42 -4.57 -22.85
N GLU A 6 16.31 -4.86 -23.81
CA GLU A 6 16.27 -6.06 -24.67
C GLU A 6 16.18 -7.39 -23.90
N ASP A 7 16.67 -7.48 -22.67
CA ASP A 7 16.67 -8.69 -21.83
C ASP A 7 15.65 -8.66 -20.70
N PHE A 8 14.72 -7.71 -20.70
CA PHE A 8 13.76 -7.58 -19.62
C PHE A 8 12.60 -8.58 -19.75
N ARG A 9 12.30 -9.30 -18.64
CA ARG A 9 11.17 -10.23 -18.57
C ARG A 9 10.27 -9.89 -17.40
N PHE A 10 8.98 -9.79 -17.66
CA PHE A 10 7.98 -9.71 -16.59
C PHE A 10 7.88 -11.04 -15.84
N THR A 11 7.68 -10.96 -14.53
CA THR A 11 7.54 -12.13 -13.64
C THR A 11 6.09 -12.58 -13.51
N SER A 12 5.13 -11.77 -13.94
CA SER A 12 3.71 -12.10 -13.90
C SER A 12 2.94 -11.53 -15.08
N SER A 13 1.79 -12.13 -15.40
CA SER A 13 0.87 -11.63 -16.40
C SER A 13 0.26 -10.28 -16.01
N GLU A 14 0.07 -10.03 -14.72
CA GLU A 14 -0.40 -8.75 -14.19
C GLU A 14 0.56 -7.61 -14.52
N GLN A 15 1.87 -7.84 -14.40
CA GLN A 15 2.89 -6.87 -14.82
C GLN A 15 2.82 -6.58 -16.32
N ALA A 16 2.70 -7.61 -17.15
CA ALA A 16 2.62 -7.46 -18.59
C ALA A 16 1.37 -6.66 -19.00
N TRP A 17 0.22 -6.93 -18.39
CA TRP A 17 -1.01 -6.18 -18.62
C TRP A 17 -0.91 -4.73 -18.11
N ALA A 18 -0.32 -4.52 -16.95
CA ALA A 18 -0.09 -3.17 -16.43
C ALA A 18 0.80 -2.36 -17.37
N ALA A 19 1.91 -2.93 -17.85
CA ALA A 19 2.78 -2.29 -18.84
C ALA A 19 2.05 -1.93 -20.13
N THR A 20 1.22 -2.87 -20.65
CA THR A 20 0.43 -2.65 -21.86
C THR A 20 -0.56 -1.51 -21.68
N LEU A 21 -1.32 -1.49 -20.58
CA LEU A 21 -2.31 -0.45 -20.31
C LEU A 21 -1.68 0.92 -20.04
N LEU A 22 -0.50 0.95 -19.43
CA LEU A 22 0.29 2.17 -19.27
C LEU A 22 0.76 2.71 -20.64
N ALA A 23 1.28 1.84 -21.50
CA ALA A 23 1.71 2.23 -22.84
C ALA A 23 0.56 2.75 -23.71
N LEU A 24 -0.64 2.19 -23.55
CA LEU A 24 -1.86 2.62 -24.22
C LEU A 24 -2.51 3.84 -23.56
N LYS A 25 -1.98 4.34 -22.46
CA LYS A 25 -2.55 5.46 -21.66
C LYS A 25 -4.04 5.26 -21.38
N HIS A 26 -4.41 4.04 -20.97
CA HIS A 26 -5.81 3.68 -20.77
C HIS A 26 -6.36 4.26 -19.47
N ASP A 27 -7.39 5.09 -19.55
CA ASP A 27 -7.94 5.84 -18.41
C ASP A 27 -8.62 4.97 -17.34
N ASN A 28 -9.16 3.80 -17.74
CA ASN A 28 -9.86 2.90 -16.81
C ASN A 28 -9.44 1.44 -17.00
N PRO A 29 -8.28 1.04 -16.47
CA PRO A 29 -7.75 -0.32 -16.65
C PRO A 29 -8.70 -1.39 -16.11
N ARG A 30 -9.37 -1.14 -15.00
CA ARG A 30 -10.29 -2.10 -14.38
C ARG A 30 -11.50 -2.39 -15.24
N SER A 31 -12.11 -1.37 -15.83
CA SER A 31 -13.24 -1.54 -16.77
C SER A 31 -12.84 -2.29 -18.03
N PHE A 32 -11.65 -2.00 -18.56
CA PHE A 32 -11.09 -2.71 -19.70
C PHE A 32 -10.92 -4.21 -19.39
N LEU A 33 -10.25 -4.54 -18.30
CA LEU A 33 -9.98 -5.93 -17.90
C LEU A 33 -11.26 -6.71 -17.56
N LYS A 34 -12.29 -6.05 -17.05
CA LYS A 34 -13.60 -6.66 -16.80
C LYS A 34 -14.23 -7.20 -18.09
N LYS A 35 -14.08 -6.50 -19.21
CA LYS A 35 -14.56 -6.97 -20.53
C LYS A 35 -13.91 -8.28 -20.98
N TRP A 36 -12.67 -8.52 -20.54
CA TRP A 36 -11.93 -9.75 -20.84
C TRP A 36 -12.20 -10.88 -19.84
N LYS A 37 -13.22 -10.73 -18.96
CA LYS A 37 -13.62 -11.73 -17.96
C LYS A 37 -12.48 -12.20 -17.04
N THR A 38 -11.54 -11.30 -16.74
CA THR A 38 -10.47 -11.57 -15.78
C THR A 38 -11.01 -11.64 -14.35
N SER A 39 -10.30 -12.33 -13.44
CA SER A 39 -10.70 -12.40 -12.04
C SER A 39 -10.63 -11.02 -11.36
N VAL A 40 -11.41 -10.83 -10.29
CA VAL A 40 -11.41 -9.58 -9.52
C VAL A 40 -10.04 -9.30 -8.89
N ASN A 41 -9.35 -10.36 -8.44
CA ASN A 41 -8.00 -10.21 -7.89
C ASN A 41 -7.00 -9.75 -8.96
N PHE A 42 -7.06 -10.32 -10.14
CA PHE A 42 -6.24 -9.89 -11.28
C PHE A 42 -6.46 -8.41 -11.60
N GLN A 43 -7.73 -7.98 -11.71
CA GLN A 43 -8.09 -6.58 -11.96
C GLN A 43 -7.54 -5.64 -10.88
N LYS A 44 -7.65 -6.04 -9.60
CA LYS A 44 -7.13 -5.25 -8.48
C LYS A 44 -5.60 -5.14 -8.52
N THR A 45 -4.91 -6.24 -8.78
CA THR A 45 -3.44 -6.25 -8.87
C THR A 45 -2.95 -5.35 -10.00
N VAL A 46 -3.52 -5.45 -11.20
CA VAL A 46 -3.17 -4.58 -12.32
C VAL A 46 -3.45 -3.11 -12.01
N GLN A 47 -4.61 -2.81 -11.42
CA GLN A 47 -4.97 -1.46 -10.99
C GLN A 47 -3.93 -0.89 -9.99
N SER A 48 -3.59 -1.67 -8.98
CA SER A 48 -2.61 -1.26 -7.97
C SER A 48 -1.22 -1.05 -8.56
N LEU A 49 -0.78 -1.90 -9.48
CA LEU A 49 0.51 -1.72 -10.17
C LEU A 49 0.55 -0.40 -10.95
N ILE A 50 -0.53 -0.06 -11.63
CA ILE A 50 -0.64 1.20 -12.37
C ILE A 50 -0.68 2.41 -11.42
N GLU A 51 -1.41 2.32 -10.32
CA GLU A 51 -1.46 3.37 -9.29
C GLU A 51 -0.08 3.63 -8.68
N ILE A 52 0.65 2.56 -8.30
CA ILE A 52 2.01 2.65 -7.77
C ILE A 52 2.94 3.26 -8.82
N PHE A 53 2.90 2.80 -10.06
CA PHE A 53 3.71 3.35 -11.13
C PHE A 53 3.48 4.86 -11.28
N ASN A 54 2.22 5.29 -11.29
CA ASN A 54 1.87 6.71 -11.45
C ASN A 54 2.35 7.57 -10.28
N PHE A 55 2.11 7.17 -9.03
CA PHE A 55 2.61 8.00 -7.92
C PHE A 55 4.14 8.01 -7.84
N ARG A 56 4.80 6.94 -8.29
CA ARG A 56 6.27 6.87 -8.35
C ARG A 56 6.87 7.82 -9.39
N LEU A 57 6.11 8.34 -10.32
CA LEU A 57 6.55 9.42 -11.21
C LEU A 57 6.70 10.75 -10.47
N GLU A 58 5.98 10.93 -9.37
CA GLU A 58 5.91 12.19 -8.61
C GLU A 58 6.68 12.13 -7.30
N ARG A 59 6.74 10.97 -6.64
CA ARG A 59 7.33 10.82 -5.31
C ARG A 59 7.93 9.45 -5.04
N ALA A 60 8.77 9.38 -4.01
CA ALA A 60 9.31 8.12 -3.50
C ALA A 60 8.28 7.33 -2.69
N VAL A 61 8.54 6.03 -2.50
CA VAL A 61 7.76 5.14 -1.63
C VAL A 61 7.89 5.57 -0.16
N THR A 62 6.80 5.47 0.58
CA THR A 62 6.71 5.75 2.01
C THR A 62 6.33 4.49 2.80
N LYS A 63 6.43 4.55 4.15
CA LYS A 63 5.96 3.45 5.02
C LYS A 63 4.48 3.14 4.83
N GLN A 64 3.65 4.16 4.61
CA GLN A 64 2.21 3.99 4.36
C GLN A 64 1.97 3.20 3.07
N ASP A 65 2.76 3.45 2.02
CA ASP A 65 2.64 2.70 0.77
C ASP A 65 3.03 1.22 0.98
N VAL A 66 4.13 0.96 1.71
CA VAL A 66 4.55 -0.42 2.02
C VAL A 66 3.48 -1.14 2.84
N TYR A 67 2.90 -0.48 3.82
CA TYR A 67 1.80 -1.03 4.61
C TYR A 67 0.54 -1.30 3.78
N GLN A 68 0.19 -0.37 2.87
CA GLN A 68 -1.03 -0.45 2.07
C GLN A 68 -0.95 -1.50 0.95
N TYR A 69 0.16 -1.53 0.22
CA TYR A 69 0.31 -2.36 -0.98
C TYR A 69 1.11 -3.64 -0.73
N GLY A 70 1.97 -3.64 0.28
CA GLY A 70 2.93 -4.72 0.55
C GLY A 70 4.20 -4.62 -0.29
N LYS A 71 5.28 -5.17 0.25
CA LYS A 71 6.61 -5.16 -0.36
C LYS A 71 6.61 -5.75 -1.77
N GLU A 72 6.02 -6.93 -1.93
CA GLU A 72 6.03 -7.67 -3.21
C GLU A 72 5.41 -6.89 -4.36
N LEU A 73 4.28 -6.23 -4.10
CA LEU A 73 3.58 -5.44 -5.11
C LEU A 73 4.34 -4.17 -5.49
N LEU A 74 4.97 -3.53 -4.52
CA LEU A 74 5.82 -2.36 -4.76
C LEU A 74 7.07 -2.74 -5.56
N GLU A 75 7.72 -3.85 -5.25
CA GLU A 75 8.86 -4.36 -6.02
C GLU A 75 8.44 -4.73 -7.45
N ALA A 76 7.25 -5.31 -7.64
CA ALA A 76 6.71 -5.58 -8.96
C ALA A 76 6.49 -4.30 -9.78
N ALA A 77 6.05 -3.21 -9.15
CA ALA A 77 5.92 -1.91 -9.79
C ALA A 77 7.28 -1.27 -10.12
N GLU A 78 8.28 -1.41 -9.24
CA GLU A 78 9.66 -0.98 -9.56
C GLU A 78 10.23 -1.75 -10.78
N THR A 79 9.88 -3.03 -10.92
CA THR A 79 10.23 -3.83 -12.10
C THR A 79 9.61 -3.25 -13.37
N LEU A 80 8.37 -2.76 -13.33
CA LEU A 80 7.75 -2.04 -14.45
C LEU A 80 8.50 -0.75 -14.80
N ARG A 81 8.95 -0.02 -13.78
CA ARG A 81 9.78 1.19 -13.96
C ARG A 81 11.10 0.86 -14.62
N GLN A 82 11.77 -0.20 -14.17
CA GLN A 82 13.02 -0.68 -14.77
C GLN A 82 12.85 -1.02 -16.25
N ALA A 83 11.75 -1.67 -16.62
CA ALA A 83 11.41 -2.00 -18.00
C ALA A 83 11.28 -0.77 -18.91
N GLN A 84 10.97 0.38 -18.33
CA GLN A 84 10.86 1.65 -19.04
C GLN A 84 12.11 2.55 -18.90
N GLY A 85 13.21 2.01 -18.38
CA GLY A 85 14.45 2.76 -18.18
C GLY A 85 14.37 3.83 -17.09
N LEU A 86 13.41 3.72 -16.18
CA LEU A 86 13.25 4.63 -15.03
C LEU A 86 14.04 4.13 -13.83
N ASP A 87 14.41 5.06 -12.95
CA ASP A 87 15.08 4.73 -11.69
C ASP A 87 14.23 3.82 -10.80
N VAL A 88 14.89 2.88 -10.15
CA VAL A 88 14.30 1.92 -9.21
C VAL A 88 14.94 2.05 -7.84
N ASP A 89 14.19 1.70 -6.79
CA ASP A 89 14.63 1.82 -5.41
C ASP A 89 14.16 0.63 -4.56
N TYR A 90 14.62 -0.56 -4.93
CA TYR A 90 14.31 -1.80 -4.20
C TYR A 90 14.83 -1.78 -2.75
N GLU A 91 16.00 -1.17 -2.53
CA GLU A 91 16.61 -1.08 -1.20
C GLU A 91 15.71 -0.28 -0.25
N ARG A 92 15.19 0.85 -0.71
CA ARG A 92 14.26 1.67 0.08
C ARG A 92 13.00 0.91 0.46
N ILE A 93 12.42 0.14 -0.46
CA ILE A 93 11.23 -0.68 -0.18
C ILE A 93 11.54 -1.72 0.89
N ALA A 94 12.67 -2.42 0.78
CA ALA A 94 13.12 -3.40 1.76
C ALA A 94 13.39 -2.77 3.14
N ASP A 95 14.05 -1.61 3.18
CA ASP A 95 14.32 -0.88 4.41
C ASP A 95 13.04 -0.41 5.11
N LEU A 96 12.11 0.15 4.36
CA LEU A 96 10.82 0.60 4.88
C LEU A 96 9.99 -0.57 5.42
N ASP A 97 9.97 -1.70 4.71
CA ASP A 97 9.30 -2.92 5.16
C ASP A 97 9.88 -3.44 6.47
N GLY A 98 11.22 -3.46 6.58
CA GLY A 98 11.93 -3.84 7.82
C GLY A 98 11.71 -2.88 9.01
N GLN A 99 11.29 -1.64 8.74
CA GLN A 99 10.96 -0.64 9.77
C GLN A 99 9.49 -0.65 10.20
N LEU A 100 8.62 -1.37 9.50
CA LEU A 100 7.21 -1.48 9.88
C LEU A 100 7.06 -2.26 11.19
N LEU A 101 6.33 -1.69 12.13
CA LEU A 101 5.97 -2.34 13.39
C LEU A 101 4.79 -3.30 13.24
N ILE A 102 3.97 -3.09 12.21
CA ILE A 102 2.81 -3.91 11.85
C ILE A 102 2.72 -4.01 10.34
N HIS A 103 2.22 -5.14 9.83
CA HIS A 103 1.90 -5.36 8.41
C HIS A 103 0.41 -5.48 8.16
N ASP A 104 -0.37 -5.66 9.22
CA ASP A 104 -1.84 -5.72 9.19
C ASP A 104 -2.44 -5.05 10.43
N LYS A 105 -3.61 -4.43 10.26
CA LYS A 105 -4.35 -3.78 11.35
C LYS A 105 -4.71 -4.73 12.51
N HIS A 106 -4.80 -6.03 12.26
CA HIS A 106 -5.11 -7.03 13.28
C HIS A 106 -3.92 -7.31 14.21
N GLU A 107 -2.73 -6.86 13.86
CA GLU A 107 -1.54 -6.94 14.72
C GLU A 107 -1.52 -5.84 15.80
N ILE A 108 -2.41 -4.83 15.71
CA ILE A 108 -2.53 -3.77 16.72
C ILE A 108 -3.10 -4.38 18.00
N VAL A 109 -2.37 -4.20 19.12
CA VAL A 109 -2.73 -4.79 20.42
C VAL A 109 -4.01 -4.22 21.05
N VAL A 110 -4.47 -3.06 20.59
CA VAL A 110 -5.72 -2.41 21.03
C VAL A 110 -6.73 -2.41 19.89
N ASN A 111 -7.95 -2.82 20.19
CA ASN A 111 -9.06 -2.81 19.24
C ASN A 111 -10.18 -1.86 19.68
N GLY A 112 -11.22 -1.73 18.86
CA GLY A 112 -12.37 -0.88 19.17
C GLY A 112 -13.08 -1.27 20.46
N GLY A 113 -13.16 -2.57 20.77
CA GLY A 113 -13.75 -3.05 22.02
C GLY A 113 -12.98 -2.59 23.24
N THR A 114 -11.66 -2.57 23.19
CA THR A 114 -10.79 -2.05 24.26
C THR A 114 -11.03 -0.56 24.46
N LEU A 115 -11.08 0.24 23.39
CA LEU A 115 -11.32 1.68 23.47
C LEU A 115 -12.71 2.00 24.03
N MET A 116 -13.72 1.24 23.66
CA MET A 116 -15.07 1.40 24.23
C MET A 116 -15.11 1.08 25.71
N LYS A 117 -14.48 -0.02 26.14
CA LYS A 117 -14.52 -0.49 27.53
C LYS A 117 -13.69 0.38 28.47
N GLU A 118 -12.47 0.77 28.05
CA GLU A 118 -11.50 1.43 28.93
C GLU A 118 -11.56 2.95 28.82
N LEU A 119 -11.89 3.52 27.65
CA LEU A 119 -11.94 4.97 27.43
C LEU A 119 -13.35 5.51 27.17
N GLY A 120 -14.38 4.67 27.25
CA GLY A 120 -15.78 5.09 27.11
C GLY A 120 -16.16 5.57 25.71
N PHE A 121 -15.45 5.14 24.66
CA PHE A 121 -15.86 5.43 23.30
C PHE A 121 -17.21 4.78 22.98
N LYS A 122 -18.02 5.48 22.22
CA LYS A 122 -19.26 4.93 21.66
C LYS A 122 -19.00 4.38 20.26
N PRO A 123 -19.73 3.32 19.84
CA PRO A 123 -19.68 2.89 18.44
C PRO A 123 -20.05 4.04 17.52
N GLY A 124 -19.21 4.32 16.53
CA GLY A 124 -19.47 5.42 15.59
C GLY A 124 -18.21 5.99 14.93
N PRO A 125 -18.36 7.11 14.22
CA PRO A 125 -17.26 7.69 13.43
C PRO A 125 -16.07 8.13 14.27
N ASP A 126 -16.26 8.53 15.52
CA ASP A 126 -15.16 8.94 16.41
C ASP A 126 -14.26 7.76 16.79
N LEU A 127 -14.85 6.59 17.07
CA LEU A 127 -14.12 5.35 17.28
C LEU A 127 -13.31 4.96 16.05
N GLY A 128 -13.91 5.06 14.87
CA GLY A 128 -13.24 4.78 13.59
C GLY A 128 -12.05 5.72 13.34
N ARG A 129 -12.21 7.01 13.63
CA ARG A 129 -11.13 8.00 13.52
C ARG A 129 -9.98 7.71 14.48
N ALA A 130 -10.29 7.35 15.73
CA ALA A 130 -9.28 6.99 16.72
C ALA A 130 -8.49 5.75 16.30
N LEU A 131 -9.17 4.68 15.84
CA LEU A 131 -8.52 3.48 15.33
C LEU A 131 -7.63 3.74 14.12
N LYS A 132 -8.09 4.59 13.20
CA LYS A 132 -7.29 4.96 12.02
C LYS A 132 -6.08 5.83 12.38
N ALA A 133 -6.23 6.71 13.36
CA ALA A 133 -5.11 7.52 13.87
C ALA A 133 -4.04 6.65 14.54
N ILE A 134 -4.46 5.64 15.34
CA ILE A 134 -3.57 4.65 15.95
C ILE A 134 -2.80 3.90 14.86
N GLU A 135 -3.52 3.33 13.89
CA GLU A 135 -2.94 2.58 12.77
C GLU A 135 -1.88 3.41 12.05
N ASN A 136 -2.22 4.62 11.63
CA ASN A 136 -1.30 5.51 10.93
C ASN A 136 -0.07 5.88 11.78
N ALA A 137 -0.25 6.17 13.06
CA ALA A 137 0.86 6.53 13.95
C ALA A 137 1.83 5.37 14.18
N ILE A 138 1.31 4.13 14.28
CA ILE A 138 2.15 2.92 14.40
C ILE A 138 2.91 2.66 13.10
N VAL A 139 2.25 2.74 11.96
CA VAL A 139 2.87 2.56 10.63
C VAL A 139 3.97 3.60 10.41
N ASP A 140 3.74 4.85 10.77
CA ASP A 140 4.75 5.92 10.68
C ASP A 140 5.91 5.76 11.68
N GLY A 141 5.80 4.83 12.64
CA GLY A 141 6.79 4.63 13.69
C GLY A 141 6.77 5.71 14.78
N LYS A 142 5.69 6.48 14.86
CA LYS A 142 5.49 7.55 15.88
C LYS A 142 4.86 7.02 17.17
N LEU A 143 4.25 5.85 17.11
CA LEU A 143 3.57 5.19 18.22
C LEU A 143 4.01 3.73 18.29
N ALA A 144 4.42 3.29 19.47
CA ALA A 144 4.71 1.87 19.70
C ALA A 144 3.41 1.05 19.68
N ASN A 145 3.48 -0.18 19.19
CA ASN A 145 2.36 -1.13 19.25
C ASN A 145 2.27 -1.75 20.64
N ASP A 146 2.00 -0.91 21.63
CA ASP A 146 1.89 -1.23 23.04
C ASP A 146 0.61 -0.64 23.62
N LYS A 147 -0.06 -1.39 24.51
CA LYS A 147 -1.35 -0.99 25.06
C LYS A 147 -1.28 0.36 25.79
N GLU A 148 -0.30 0.54 26.67
CA GLU A 148 -0.15 1.75 27.46
C GLU A 148 0.13 2.98 26.59
N ALA A 149 1.03 2.83 25.61
CA ALA A 149 1.37 3.89 24.67
C ALA A 149 0.15 4.29 23.81
N ILE A 150 -0.60 3.32 23.31
CA ILE A 150 -1.81 3.56 22.51
C ILE A 150 -2.90 4.25 23.34
N MET A 151 -3.11 3.80 24.57
CA MET A 151 -4.12 4.40 25.46
C MET A 151 -3.78 5.85 25.78
N ALA A 152 -2.51 6.16 26.08
CA ALA A 152 -2.03 7.53 26.31
C ALA A 152 -2.21 8.39 25.05
N PHE A 153 -1.87 7.87 23.90
CA PHE A 153 -2.03 8.56 22.61
C PHE A 153 -3.50 8.95 22.35
N VAL A 154 -4.43 8.01 22.57
CA VAL A 154 -5.87 8.25 22.36
C VAL A 154 -6.42 9.23 23.39
N GLN A 155 -5.97 9.18 24.65
CA GLN A 155 -6.37 10.15 25.66
C GLN A 155 -5.92 11.57 25.31
N ALA A 156 -4.75 11.74 24.74
CA ALA A 156 -4.25 13.03 24.27
C ALA A 156 -5.02 13.60 23.07
N MET A 157 -5.75 12.74 22.34
CA MET A 157 -6.59 13.15 21.20
C MET A 157 -7.99 13.65 21.61
N LYS A 158 -8.40 13.38 22.83
CA LYS A 158 -9.73 13.78 23.36
C LYS A 158 -9.79 15.29 23.71
#